data_de72b84e13b696787f31cbd76e0e7f1d
#
_entry.id   de72b84e13b696787f31cbd76e0e7f1d
#
_cell.length_a   1.000
_cell.length_b   1.000
_cell.length_c   1.000
_cell.angle_alpha   90.00
_cell.angle_beta   90.00
_cell.angle_gamma   90.00
#
_symmetry.space_group_name_H-M   'P 1'
#
loop_
_entity.id
_entity.type
_entity.pdbx_description
1 polymer ?
#
loop_
_entity_poly.entity_id
_entity_poly.type
_entity_poly.pdbx_seq_one_letter_code
_entity_poly.pdbx_strand_id
1 'polypeptide(L)'
;DLVSRPVGDVLGEARALFESGVKELLVVSQDTSAYGVDVKYRTGFFDGKPVKTRMFDLCAKLGELAAVHGAWVRLHYVYPYPHVDEVLPLMAEGLVLPYLDVPLQHSHPDVLKRMKRPASGERNLERIQRWREACPEIVIRSTFIAGFPGETEDEFEHLLDFMRAAEIDRAGCFAYSPVNGALANDLPGALPTAVREERRARFMEVAEALSTAKLARRVGATMQVLIDSAPALGRRGGTGRSYADAPEIDGVVQLLPPEKASKILKVGEFTRARIVGTQGHDLVAQPI
;
A
#
# COMPACT_ATOMS: atom_id res chain seq x y z
N ASP A 1 16.56 -12.36 -11.95
CA ASP A 1 16.23 -11.62 -13.19
C ASP A 1 14.73 -11.37 -13.23
N LEU A 2 14.31 -10.21 -13.76
CA LEU A 2 12.91 -9.90 -13.99
C LEU A 2 12.34 -10.81 -15.08
N VAL A 3 11.18 -11.40 -14.82
CA VAL A 3 10.44 -12.22 -15.80
C VAL A 3 8.97 -11.82 -15.75
N SER A 4 8.54 -11.08 -16.76
CA SER A 4 7.13 -10.67 -16.88
C SER A 4 6.28 -11.75 -17.51
N ARG A 5 5.23 -12.17 -16.83
CA ARG A 5 4.23 -13.08 -17.36
C ARG A 5 3.48 -12.44 -18.54
N PRO A 6 3.06 -13.21 -19.55
CA PRO A 6 2.23 -12.69 -20.64
C PRO A 6 0.96 -12.02 -20.10
N VAL A 7 0.63 -10.83 -20.61
CA VAL A 7 -0.53 -10.07 -20.11
C VAL A 7 -1.84 -10.81 -20.25
N GLY A 8 -2.02 -11.57 -21.33
CA GLY A 8 -3.22 -12.39 -21.54
C GLY A 8 -3.39 -13.48 -20.50
N ASP A 9 -2.28 -14.10 -20.06
CA ASP A 9 -2.30 -15.15 -19.03
C ASP A 9 -2.68 -14.56 -17.66
N VAL A 10 -2.12 -13.41 -17.31
CA VAL A 10 -2.44 -12.72 -16.05
C VAL A 10 -3.91 -12.30 -16.03
N LEU A 11 -4.42 -11.74 -17.11
CA LEU A 11 -5.82 -11.33 -17.22
C LEU A 11 -6.78 -12.52 -17.22
N GLY A 12 -6.40 -13.62 -17.88
CA GLY A 12 -7.18 -14.86 -17.86
C GLY A 12 -7.30 -15.48 -16.48
N GLU A 13 -6.20 -15.51 -15.73
CA GLU A 13 -6.18 -15.95 -14.32
C GLU A 13 -7.05 -15.03 -13.44
N ALA A 14 -6.91 -13.72 -13.57
CA ALA A 14 -7.71 -12.75 -12.83
C ALA A 14 -9.21 -12.95 -13.09
N ARG A 15 -9.60 -13.12 -14.34
CA ARG A 15 -10.99 -13.38 -14.71
C ARG A 15 -11.53 -14.67 -14.04
N ALA A 16 -10.77 -15.75 -14.10
CA ALA A 16 -11.17 -17.01 -13.47
C ALA A 16 -11.34 -16.87 -11.95
N LEU A 17 -10.46 -16.10 -11.30
CA LEU A 17 -10.56 -15.79 -9.87
C LEU A 17 -11.84 -14.99 -9.55
N PHE A 18 -12.15 -13.94 -10.30
CA PHE A 18 -13.36 -13.16 -10.11
C PHE A 18 -14.63 -13.97 -10.37
N GLU A 19 -14.64 -14.81 -11.42
CA GLU A 19 -15.75 -15.71 -11.72
C GLU A 19 -15.96 -16.75 -10.62
N SER A 20 -14.90 -17.15 -9.91
CA SER A 20 -15.00 -18.05 -8.74
C SER A 20 -15.50 -17.35 -7.46
N GLY A 21 -15.71 -16.03 -7.49
CA GLY A 21 -16.25 -15.27 -6.37
C GLY A 21 -15.20 -14.50 -5.55
N VAL A 22 -13.95 -14.44 -5.98
CA VAL A 22 -12.92 -13.61 -5.33
C VAL A 22 -13.33 -12.15 -5.38
N LYS A 23 -13.26 -11.47 -4.24
CA LYS A 23 -13.65 -10.06 -4.08
C LYS A 23 -12.48 -9.09 -3.94
N GLU A 24 -11.28 -9.58 -3.76
CA GLU A 24 -10.06 -8.76 -3.75
C GLU A 24 -8.93 -9.50 -4.43
N LEU A 25 -8.33 -8.88 -5.45
CA LEU A 25 -7.16 -9.37 -6.14
C LEU A 25 -5.94 -8.57 -5.70
N LEU A 26 -4.94 -9.25 -5.17
CA LEU A 26 -3.65 -8.65 -4.80
C LEU A 26 -2.67 -8.84 -5.96
N VAL A 27 -2.17 -7.75 -6.51
CA VAL A 27 -1.11 -7.77 -7.52
C VAL A 27 0.23 -7.66 -6.81
N VAL A 28 0.94 -8.78 -6.74
CA VAL A 28 2.18 -8.91 -5.95
C VAL A 28 3.33 -9.34 -6.84
N SER A 29 4.44 -8.61 -6.75
CA SER A 29 5.73 -8.99 -7.32
C SER A 29 6.85 -8.31 -6.50
N GLN A 30 8.11 -8.56 -6.82
CA GLN A 30 9.22 -7.81 -6.19
C GLN A 30 9.22 -6.33 -6.58
N ASP A 31 8.79 -6.00 -7.79
CA ASP A 31 8.60 -4.64 -8.29
C ASP A 31 7.50 -4.65 -9.36
N THR A 32 6.30 -4.33 -8.95
CA THR A 32 5.13 -4.29 -9.85
C THR A 32 5.27 -3.19 -10.90
N SER A 33 5.98 -2.11 -10.60
CA SER A 33 6.22 -1.01 -11.54
C SER A 33 7.14 -1.40 -12.70
N ALA A 34 7.96 -2.45 -12.55
CA ALA A 34 8.86 -2.94 -13.59
C ALA A 34 8.19 -3.91 -14.57
N TYR A 35 6.90 -4.22 -14.40
CA TYR A 35 6.22 -5.15 -15.28
C TYR A 35 6.33 -4.77 -16.75
N GLY A 36 6.80 -5.70 -17.56
CA GLY A 36 6.98 -5.57 -19.00
C GLY A 36 8.31 -5.00 -19.48
N VAL A 37 9.18 -4.52 -18.59
CA VAL A 37 10.48 -3.93 -18.96
C VAL A 37 11.37 -4.96 -19.68
N ASP A 38 11.43 -6.18 -19.17
CA ASP A 38 12.22 -7.30 -19.71
C ASP A 38 11.78 -7.71 -21.12
N VAL A 39 10.52 -7.55 -21.44
CA VAL A 39 9.92 -7.85 -22.76
C VAL A 39 9.67 -6.59 -23.59
N LYS A 40 10.29 -5.46 -23.23
CA LYS A 40 10.20 -4.16 -23.96
C LYS A 40 8.76 -3.73 -24.22
N TYR A 41 7.88 -3.94 -23.24
CA TYR A 41 6.44 -3.58 -23.30
C TYR A 41 5.73 -4.15 -24.53
N ARG A 42 6.09 -5.36 -24.96
CA ARG A 42 5.45 -6.00 -26.12
C ARG A 42 3.93 -6.06 -25.99
N THR A 43 3.24 -6.01 -27.12
CA THR A 43 1.82 -6.19 -27.17
C THR A 43 1.46 -7.67 -27.02
N GLY A 44 0.58 -7.97 -26.07
CA GLY A 44 -0.11 -9.24 -25.96
C GLY A 44 -1.57 -9.09 -26.36
N PHE A 45 -2.36 -10.13 -26.15
CA PHE A 45 -3.79 -10.14 -26.50
C PHE A 45 -4.62 -10.72 -25.36
N PHE A 46 -5.80 -10.15 -25.17
CA PHE A 46 -6.82 -10.64 -24.28
C PHE A 46 -8.19 -10.46 -24.92
N ASP A 47 -8.98 -11.54 -25.03
CA ASP A 47 -10.26 -11.58 -25.75
C ASP A 47 -10.17 -10.97 -27.19
N GLY A 48 -9.08 -11.30 -27.89
CA GLY A 48 -8.83 -10.83 -29.25
C GLY A 48 -8.43 -9.35 -29.37
N LYS A 49 -8.31 -8.63 -28.25
CA LYS A 49 -7.90 -7.22 -28.22
C LYS A 49 -6.45 -7.08 -27.81
N PRO A 50 -5.69 -6.14 -28.43
CA PRO A 50 -4.32 -5.89 -28.06
C PRO A 50 -4.23 -5.21 -26.70
N VAL A 51 -3.29 -5.66 -25.85
CA VAL A 51 -2.96 -5.06 -24.56
C VAL A 51 -1.45 -5.01 -24.43
N LYS A 52 -0.90 -3.88 -24.04
CA LYS A 52 0.54 -3.78 -23.79
C LYS A 52 0.91 -4.48 -22.48
N THR A 53 2.02 -5.18 -22.51
CA THR A 53 2.64 -5.75 -21.29
C THR A 53 3.32 -4.61 -20.52
N ARG A 54 2.52 -3.81 -19.83
CA ARG A 54 2.92 -2.63 -19.07
C ARG A 54 2.02 -2.48 -17.85
N MET A 55 2.56 -2.00 -16.74
CA MET A 55 1.82 -1.89 -15.47
C MET A 55 0.49 -1.12 -15.65
N PHE A 56 0.50 0.04 -16.29
CA PHE A 56 -0.72 0.83 -16.51
C PHE A 56 -1.80 0.05 -17.26
N ASP A 57 -1.45 -0.56 -18.39
CA ASP A 57 -2.41 -1.30 -19.23
C ASP A 57 -2.96 -2.53 -18.51
N LEU A 58 -2.10 -3.23 -17.77
CA LEU A 58 -2.52 -4.35 -16.92
C LEU A 58 -3.50 -3.89 -15.84
N CYS A 59 -3.15 -2.84 -15.10
CA CYS A 59 -4.00 -2.32 -14.03
C CYS A 59 -5.35 -1.83 -14.54
N ALA A 60 -5.39 -1.14 -15.69
CA ALA A 60 -6.64 -0.71 -16.31
C ALA A 60 -7.55 -1.90 -16.66
N LYS A 61 -6.99 -2.95 -17.24
CA LYS A 61 -7.75 -4.15 -17.61
C LYS A 61 -8.19 -4.97 -16.39
N LEU A 62 -7.33 -5.10 -15.38
CA LEU A 62 -7.70 -5.75 -14.11
C LEU A 62 -8.86 -4.99 -13.44
N GLY A 63 -8.81 -3.66 -13.43
CA GLY A 63 -9.87 -2.83 -12.88
C GLY A 63 -11.20 -2.97 -13.63
N GLU A 64 -11.16 -3.02 -14.95
CA GLU A 64 -12.35 -3.28 -15.78
C GLU A 64 -12.99 -4.66 -15.46
N LEU A 65 -12.16 -5.70 -15.34
CA LEU A 65 -12.63 -7.04 -14.96
C LEU A 65 -13.22 -7.06 -13.54
N ALA A 66 -12.52 -6.44 -12.59
CA ALA A 66 -12.97 -6.37 -11.21
C ALA A 66 -14.30 -5.61 -11.08
N ALA A 67 -14.51 -4.54 -11.83
CA ALA A 67 -15.73 -3.74 -11.82
C ALA A 67 -16.96 -4.56 -12.23
N VAL A 68 -16.83 -5.47 -13.21
CA VAL A 68 -17.91 -6.36 -13.63
C VAL A 68 -18.36 -7.29 -12.50
N HIS A 69 -17.44 -7.70 -11.63
CA HIS A 69 -17.70 -8.62 -10.52
C HIS A 69 -17.88 -7.91 -9.16
N GLY A 70 -17.84 -6.58 -9.13
CA GLY A 70 -17.90 -5.80 -7.89
C GLY A 70 -16.75 -6.14 -6.94
N ALA A 71 -15.55 -6.36 -7.50
CA ALA A 71 -14.36 -6.77 -6.76
C ALA A 71 -13.31 -5.63 -6.70
N TRP A 72 -12.30 -5.82 -5.87
CA TRP A 72 -11.19 -4.90 -5.68
C TRP A 72 -9.92 -5.39 -6.36
N VAL A 73 -9.10 -4.44 -6.82
CA VAL A 73 -7.71 -4.67 -7.25
C VAL A 73 -6.81 -3.83 -6.36
N ARG A 74 -5.86 -4.47 -5.69
CA ARG A 74 -4.87 -3.82 -4.82
C ARG A 74 -3.47 -4.06 -5.37
N LEU A 75 -2.68 -2.98 -5.47
CA LEU A 75 -1.28 -3.05 -5.90
C LEU A 75 -0.35 -3.12 -4.68
N HIS A 76 0.67 -3.96 -4.78
CA HIS A 76 1.76 -4.07 -3.81
C HIS A 76 3.11 -3.85 -4.48
N TYR A 77 4.10 -3.40 -3.70
CA TYR A 77 5.50 -3.24 -4.10
C TYR A 77 5.68 -2.43 -5.39
N VAL A 78 5.20 -1.19 -5.37
CA VAL A 78 5.35 -0.24 -6.48
C VAL A 78 6.52 0.69 -6.19
N TYR A 79 7.63 0.55 -6.90
CA TYR A 79 8.76 1.46 -6.76
C TYR A 79 8.42 2.85 -7.32
N PRO A 80 9.02 3.93 -6.77
CA PRO A 80 8.62 5.31 -7.07
C PRO A 80 9.20 5.82 -8.41
N TYR A 81 9.12 5.03 -9.47
CA TYR A 81 9.49 5.50 -10.80
C TYR A 81 8.47 6.52 -11.34
N PRO A 82 8.89 7.45 -12.24
CA PRO A 82 8.00 8.49 -12.75
C PRO A 82 6.70 7.97 -13.39
N HIS A 83 6.75 6.85 -14.08
CA HIS A 83 5.58 6.26 -14.76
C HIS A 83 4.51 5.70 -13.80
N VAL A 84 4.83 5.56 -12.51
CA VAL A 84 3.84 5.17 -11.49
C VAL A 84 2.72 6.20 -11.37
N ASP A 85 3.01 7.47 -11.65
CA ASP A 85 2.01 8.54 -11.62
C ASP A 85 0.85 8.27 -12.61
N GLU A 86 1.07 7.48 -13.67
CA GLU A 86 0.03 7.10 -14.63
C GLU A 86 -1.10 6.26 -14.02
N VAL A 87 -0.86 5.58 -12.90
CA VAL A 87 -1.86 4.73 -12.22
C VAL A 87 -2.82 5.56 -11.35
N LEU A 88 -2.46 6.77 -10.98
CA LEU A 88 -3.27 7.62 -10.10
C LEU A 88 -4.68 7.89 -10.65
N PRO A 89 -4.88 8.18 -11.93
CA PRO A 89 -6.22 8.31 -12.52
C PRO A 89 -7.06 7.04 -12.34
N LEU A 90 -6.46 5.85 -12.46
CA LEU A 90 -7.17 4.59 -12.25
C LEU A 90 -7.63 4.43 -10.80
N MET A 91 -6.83 4.90 -9.84
CA MET A 91 -7.17 4.93 -8.42
C MET A 91 -8.30 5.94 -8.15
N ALA A 92 -8.22 7.12 -8.73
CA ALA A 92 -9.26 8.15 -8.60
C ALA A 92 -10.60 7.72 -9.20
N GLU A 93 -10.58 6.97 -10.28
CA GLU A 93 -11.77 6.40 -10.95
C GLU A 93 -12.31 5.15 -10.22
N GLY A 94 -11.58 4.59 -9.27
CA GLY A 94 -11.97 3.40 -8.52
C GLY A 94 -11.76 2.07 -9.25
N LEU A 95 -11.02 2.05 -10.36
CA LEU A 95 -10.65 0.83 -11.08
C LEU A 95 -9.63 0.01 -10.31
N VAL A 96 -8.69 0.69 -9.66
CA VAL A 96 -7.73 0.13 -8.71
C VAL A 96 -7.96 0.83 -7.38
N LEU A 97 -7.79 0.12 -6.25
CA LEU A 97 -7.94 0.73 -4.94
C LEU A 97 -6.95 1.91 -4.77
N PRO A 98 -7.39 3.02 -4.17
CA PRO A 98 -6.54 4.17 -3.88
C PRO A 98 -5.59 3.87 -2.70
N TYR A 99 -4.73 2.89 -2.91
CA TYR A 99 -3.76 2.37 -1.96
C TYR A 99 -2.43 2.16 -2.69
N LEU A 100 -1.39 2.88 -2.29
CA LEU A 100 -0.09 2.83 -2.92
C LEU A 100 0.96 2.37 -1.91
N ASP A 101 1.48 1.16 -2.11
CA ASP A 101 2.59 0.58 -1.35
C ASP A 101 3.90 0.88 -2.09
N VAL A 102 4.57 1.93 -1.65
CA VAL A 102 5.76 2.49 -2.31
C VAL A 102 6.93 2.58 -1.33
N PRO A 103 7.95 1.70 -1.43
CA PRO A 103 9.11 1.73 -0.53
C PRO A 103 10.02 2.91 -0.86
N LEU A 104 9.97 3.96 -0.06
CA LEU A 104 10.79 5.16 -0.25
C LEU A 104 12.20 5.01 0.33
N GLN A 105 12.40 4.15 1.31
CA GLN A 105 13.67 3.80 1.97
C GLN A 105 14.23 4.92 2.88
N HIS A 106 14.29 6.15 2.40
CA HIS A 106 14.72 7.34 3.12
C HIS A 106 14.19 8.59 2.41
N SER A 107 14.38 9.76 3.01
CA SER A 107 13.98 11.05 2.42
C SER A 107 15.17 11.94 2.06
N HIS A 108 16.33 11.79 2.76
CA HIS A 108 17.47 12.67 2.54
C HIS A 108 18.24 12.27 1.26
N PRO A 109 18.52 13.22 0.34
CA PRO A 109 19.15 12.91 -0.95
C PRO A 109 20.51 12.20 -0.82
N ASP A 110 21.35 12.59 0.12
CA ASP A 110 22.66 11.98 0.31
C ASP A 110 22.56 10.54 0.84
N VAL A 111 21.61 10.26 1.71
CA VAL A 111 21.36 8.88 2.18
C VAL A 111 20.87 8.01 1.03
N LEU A 112 19.89 8.49 0.24
CA LEU A 112 19.38 7.78 -0.95
C LEU A 112 20.49 7.53 -1.99
N LYS A 113 21.39 8.49 -2.16
CA LYS A 113 22.57 8.33 -3.03
C LYS A 113 23.50 7.23 -2.52
N ARG A 114 23.80 7.21 -1.21
CA ARG A 114 24.57 6.13 -0.58
C ARG A 114 23.90 4.77 -0.71
N MET A 115 22.57 4.73 -0.64
CA MET A 115 21.76 3.52 -0.87
C MET A 115 21.70 3.10 -2.34
N LYS A 116 22.30 3.88 -3.26
CA LYS A 116 22.18 3.70 -4.71
C LYS A 116 20.73 3.65 -5.19
N ARG A 117 19.85 4.42 -4.53
CA ARG A 117 18.46 4.57 -4.94
C ARG A 117 18.33 5.81 -5.84
N PRO A 118 17.40 5.80 -6.82
CA PRO A 118 17.10 6.99 -7.60
C PRO A 118 16.79 8.14 -6.63
N ALA A 119 17.71 9.11 -6.58
CA ALA A 119 17.62 10.16 -5.61
C ALA A 119 16.67 11.25 -6.09
N SER A 120 15.61 11.46 -5.39
CA SER A 120 14.88 12.71 -5.41
C SER A 120 14.02 12.84 -4.14
N GLY A 121 14.67 12.72 -2.98
CA GLY A 121 13.97 12.91 -1.70
C GLY A 121 13.19 14.20 -1.66
N GLU A 122 13.75 15.29 -2.19
CA GLU A 122 13.07 16.58 -2.33
C GLU A 122 11.84 16.51 -3.23
N ARG A 123 11.91 15.75 -4.33
CA ARG A 123 10.77 15.58 -5.25
C ARG A 123 9.74 14.55 -4.77
N ASN A 124 10.10 13.66 -3.86
CA ASN A 124 9.15 12.68 -3.33
C ASN A 124 8.04 13.36 -2.52
N LEU A 125 8.35 14.40 -1.75
CA LEU A 125 7.32 15.15 -1.05
C LEU A 125 6.35 15.85 -2.01
N GLU A 126 6.86 16.56 -3.02
CA GLU A 126 6.04 17.18 -4.06
C GLU A 126 5.21 16.16 -4.83
N ARG A 127 5.78 14.99 -5.11
CA ARG A 127 5.06 13.91 -5.77
C ARG A 127 3.90 13.40 -4.93
N ILE A 128 4.12 13.15 -3.66
CA ILE A 128 3.08 12.70 -2.73
C ILE A 128 1.96 13.75 -2.65
N GLN A 129 2.29 15.03 -2.62
CA GLN A 129 1.31 16.11 -2.63
C GLN A 129 0.46 16.07 -3.91
N ARG A 130 1.08 15.94 -5.09
CA ARG A 130 0.36 15.78 -6.36
C ARG A 130 -0.51 14.53 -6.39
N TRP A 131 -0.05 13.42 -5.82
CA TRP A 131 -0.86 12.21 -5.72
C TRP A 131 -2.12 12.45 -4.88
N ARG A 132 -2.01 13.18 -3.78
CA ARG A 132 -3.16 13.52 -2.94
C ARG A 132 -4.11 14.52 -3.61
N GLU A 133 -3.59 15.42 -4.43
CA GLU A 133 -4.42 16.32 -5.26
C GLU A 133 -5.20 15.54 -6.32
N ALA A 134 -4.54 14.61 -7.01
CA ALA A 134 -5.16 13.77 -8.03
C ALA A 134 -6.14 12.73 -7.46
N CYS A 135 -5.85 12.21 -6.27
CA CYS A 135 -6.64 11.19 -5.58
C CYS A 135 -6.65 11.47 -4.06
N PRO A 136 -7.58 12.31 -3.56
CA PRO A 136 -7.64 12.71 -2.15
C PRO A 136 -7.80 11.53 -1.17
N GLU A 137 -8.41 10.44 -1.61
CA GLU A 137 -8.62 9.23 -0.82
C GLU A 137 -7.39 8.31 -0.75
N ILE A 138 -6.29 8.67 -1.43
CA ILE A 138 -5.12 7.78 -1.52
C ILE A 138 -4.53 7.50 -0.14
N VAL A 139 -4.30 6.23 0.12
CA VAL A 139 -3.53 5.75 1.27
C VAL A 139 -2.13 5.39 0.80
N ILE A 140 -1.13 5.95 1.45
CA ILE A 140 0.27 5.70 1.12
C ILE A 140 0.88 4.86 2.24
N ARG A 141 1.36 3.68 1.85
CA ARG A 141 2.19 2.81 2.66
C ARG A 141 3.63 2.90 2.19
N SER A 142 4.56 2.98 3.11
CA SER A 142 5.98 3.01 2.77
C SER A 142 6.83 2.31 3.82
N THR A 143 8.01 1.89 3.39
CA THR A 143 9.04 1.28 4.25
C THR A 143 10.30 2.11 4.20
N PHE A 144 10.93 2.28 5.36
CA PHE A 144 12.11 3.10 5.55
C PHE A 144 13.22 2.32 6.27
N ILE A 145 14.44 2.80 6.14
CA ILE A 145 15.61 2.27 6.84
C ILE A 145 16.22 3.40 7.67
N ALA A 146 16.37 3.17 8.96
CA ALA A 146 17.09 4.07 9.87
C ALA A 146 18.47 3.52 10.20
N GLY A 147 19.43 4.41 10.40
CA GLY A 147 20.79 4.02 10.78
C GLY A 147 21.62 3.42 9.64
N PHE A 148 21.35 3.81 8.39
CA PHE A 148 22.18 3.42 7.26
C PHE A 148 23.63 3.95 7.47
N PRO A 149 24.68 3.22 6.99
CA PRO A 149 26.06 3.66 7.18
C PRO A 149 26.29 5.10 6.77
N GLY A 150 26.89 5.90 7.66
CA GLY A 150 27.13 7.32 7.47
C GLY A 150 25.95 8.26 7.66
N GLU A 151 24.77 7.75 8.04
CA GLU A 151 23.62 8.59 8.36
C GLU A 151 23.92 9.47 9.58
N THR A 152 23.83 10.78 9.39
CA THR A 152 23.98 11.76 10.48
C THR A 152 22.65 11.96 11.23
N GLU A 153 22.71 12.61 12.39
CA GLU A 153 21.50 12.98 13.13
C GLU A 153 20.63 13.95 12.32
N ASP A 154 21.22 14.92 11.65
CA ASP A 154 20.48 15.87 10.80
C ASP A 154 19.78 15.18 9.62
N GLU A 155 20.43 14.20 9.02
CA GLU A 155 19.83 13.41 7.95
C GLU A 155 18.64 12.56 8.48
N PHE A 156 18.75 12.04 9.68
CA PHE A 156 17.67 11.32 10.33
C PHE A 156 16.52 12.24 10.75
N GLU A 157 16.79 13.42 11.31
CA GLU A 157 15.75 14.42 11.60
C GLU A 157 15.02 14.86 10.33
N HIS A 158 15.74 15.02 9.20
CA HIS A 158 15.10 15.27 7.90
C HIS A 158 14.09 14.17 7.53
N LEU A 159 14.38 12.91 7.85
CA LEU A 159 13.44 11.81 7.62
C LEU A 159 12.18 11.95 8.48
N LEU A 160 12.30 12.32 9.75
CA LEU A 160 11.15 12.55 10.63
C LEU A 160 10.29 13.73 10.15
N ASP A 161 10.92 14.81 9.71
CA ASP A 161 10.22 15.98 9.16
C ASP A 161 9.51 15.65 7.84
N PHE A 162 10.15 14.85 6.99
CA PHE A 162 9.52 14.34 5.78
C PHE A 162 8.27 13.52 6.11
N MET A 163 8.34 12.62 7.09
CA MET A 163 7.19 11.83 7.53
C MET A 163 6.00 12.70 7.94
N ARG A 164 6.26 13.75 8.71
CA ARG A 164 5.22 14.71 9.15
C ARG A 164 4.63 15.48 7.98
N ALA A 165 5.48 15.98 7.08
CA ALA A 165 5.04 16.77 5.92
C ALA A 165 4.29 15.93 4.87
N ALA A 166 4.74 14.70 4.62
CA ALA A 166 4.13 13.78 3.67
C ALA A 166 2.86 13.11 4.20
N GLU A 167 2.65 13.17 5.52
CA GLU A 167 1.53 12.48 6.20
C GLU A 167 1.38 11.03 5.73
N ILE A 168 2.46 10.25 5.73
CA ILE A 168 2.42 8.83 5.35
C ILE A 168 1.42 8.09 6.23
N ASP A 169 0.50 7.35 5.61
CA ASP A 169 -0.60 6.70 6.31
C ASP A 169 -0.15 5.45 7.08
N ARG A 170 0.67 4.65 6.43
CA ARG A 170 1.22 3.40 6.98
C ARG A 170 2.72 3.39 6.74
N ALA A 171 3.52 3.49 7.79
CA ALA A 171 4.98 3.48 7.68
C ALA A 171 5.59 2.41 8.56
N GLY A 172 6.47 1.61 7.96
CA GLY A 172 7.35 0.70 8.67
C GLY A 172 8.79 1.19 8.61
N CYS A 173 9.58 0.90 9.62
CA CYS A 173 10.99 1.22 9.66
C CYS A 173 11.81 0.01 10.13
N PHE A 174 12.87 -0.27 9.39
CA PHE A 174 13.89 -1.23 9.79
C PHE A 174 15.14 -0.49 10.24
N ALA A 175 15.72 -0.92 11.36
CA ALA A 175 17.11 -0.56 11.66
C ALA A 175 18.02 -1.22 10.63
N TYR A 176 18.99 -0.48 10.10
CA TYR A 176 19.95 -1.08 9.15
C TYR A 176 20.60 -2.32 9.76
N SER A 177 20.57 -3.40 8.99
CA SER A 177 21.20 -4.66 9.36
C SER A 177 22.26 -5.03 8.33
N PRO A 178 23.52 -5.23 8.75
CA PRO A 178 24.59 -5.66 7.86
C PRO A 178 24.38 -7.13 7.47
N VAL A 179 23.86 -7.36 6.26
CA VAL A 179 23.69 -8.70 5.68
C VAL A 179 24.99 -9.10 4.98
N ASN A 180 25.45 -10.32 5.16
CA ASN A 180 26.66 -10.82 4.50
C ASN A 180 26.60 -10.64 2.99
N GLY A 181 27.67 -10.06 2.42
CA GLY A 181 27.76 -9.78 0.99
C GLY A 181 27.09 -8.51 0.50
N ALA A 182 26.45 -7.74 1.38
CA ALA A 182 25.90 -6.46 1.01
C ALA A 182 27.00 -5.39 0.88
N LEU A 183 27.08 -4.74 -0.29
CA LEU A 183 28.06 -3.67 -0.57
C LEU A 183 27.97 -2.50 0.42
N ALA A 184 26.81 -2.30 1.03
CA ALA A 184 26.61 -1.24 2.01
C ALA A 184 27.43 -1.46 3.30
N ASN A 185 27.87 -2.69 3.59
CA ASN A 185 28.70 -2.98 4.74
C ASN A 185 30.10 -2.38 4.62
N ASP A 186 30.56 -2.12 3.40
CA ASP A 186 31.89 -1.55 3.10
C ASP A 186 31.88 -0.01 3.14
N LEU A 187 30.70 0.60 3.34
CA LEU A 187 30.58 2.05 3.44
C LEU A 187 31.13 2.55 4.79
N PRO A 188 31.81 3.71 4.78
CA PRO A 188 32.30 4.30 6.02
C PRO A 188 31.17 4.80 6.90
N GLY A 189 31.42 4.91 8.20
CA GLY A 189 30.47 5.52 9.14
C GLY A 189 29.39 4.53 9.63
N ALA A 190 29.70 3.26 9.73
CA ALA A 190 28.81 2.28 10.35
C ALA A 190 28.41 2.72 11.76
N LEU A 191 27.11 2.76 12.01
CA LEU A 191 26.55 3.18 13.28
C LEU A 191 26.43 2.00 14.26
N PRO A 192 26.65 2.25 15.57
CA PRO A 192 26.38 1.23 16.59
C PRO A 192 24.93 0.75 16.55
N THR A 193 24.70 -0.51 16.89
CA THR A 193 23.37 -1.11 16.92
C THR A 193 22.40 -0.30 17.80
N ALA A 194 22.87 0.17 18.97
CA ALA A 194 22.05 0.97 19.87
C ALA A 194 21.53 2.26 19.22
N VAL A 195 22.35 2.94 18.41
CA VAL A 195 21.94 4.15 17.68
C VAL A 195 20.93 3.81 16.59
N ARG A 196 21.14 2.73 15.86
CA ARG A 196 20.21 2.29 14.80
C ARG A 196 18.83 1.93 15.36
N GLU A 197 18.78 1.22 16.47
CA GLU A 197 17.54 0.85 17.15
C GLU A 197 16.84 2.06 17.80
N GLU A 198 17.61 2.99 18.37
CA GLU A 198 17.06 4.23 18.91
C GLU A 198 16.39 5.07 17.82
N ARG A 199 17.05 5.26 16.68
CA ARG A 199 16.47 5.97 15.53
C ARG A 199 15.22 5.27 14.98
N ARG A 200 15.26 3.95 14.88
CA ARG A 200 14.07 3.17 14.50
C ARG A 200 12.91 3.41 15.47
N ALA A 201 13.17 3.40 16.76
CA ALA A 201 12.15 3.64 17.79
C ALA A 201 11.53 5.05 17.64
N ARG A 202 12.35 6.09 17.50
CA ARG A 202 11.87 7.48 17.27
C ARG A 202 11.05 7.59 15.98
N PHE A 203 11.48 6.93 14.90
CA PHE A 203 10.71 6.89 13.67
C PHE A 203 9.32 6.27 13.90
N MET A 204 9.26 5.13 14.60
CA MET A 204 8.00 4.45 14.86
C MET A 204 7.06 5.23 15.76
N GLU A 205 7.57 6.02 16.71
CA GLU A 205 6.75 6.97 17.49
C GLU A 205 6.05 8.01 16.61
N VAL A 206 6.79 8.60 15.67
CA VAL A 206 6.22 9.55 14.69
C VAL A 206 5.21 8.86 13.78
N ALA A 207 5.54 7.69 13.27
CA ALA A 207 4.65 6.91 12.38
C ALA A 207 3.35 6.54 13.09
N GLU A 208 3.40 6.11 14.35
CA GLU A 208 2.23 5.76 15.16
C GLU A 208 1.34 6.98 15.42
N ALA A 209 1.93 8.12 15.79
CA ALA A 209 1.19 9.36 16.00
C ALA A 209 0.45 9.81 14.74
N LEU A 210 1.11 9.76 13.57
CA LEU A 210 0.50 10.08 12.27
C LEU A 210 -0.63 9.12 11.92
N SER A 211 -0.41 7.82 12.07
CA SER A 211 -1.42 6.80 11.81
C SER A 211 -2.65 6.99 12.68
N THR A 212 -2.46 7.20 13.97
CA THR A 212 -3.56 7.46 14.93
C THR A 212 -4.37 8.70 14.54
N ALA A 213 -3.71 9.80 14.20
CA ALA A 213 -4.38 11.03 13.77
C ALA A 213 -5.19 10.82 12.48
N LYS A 214 -4.65 10.08 11.52
CA LYS A 214 -5.35 9.79 10.26
C LYS A 214 -6.55 8.85 10.45
N LEU A 215 -6.43 7.84 11.28
CA LEU A 215 -7.56 6.95 11.62
C LEU A 215 -8.67 7.74 12.32
N ALA A 216 -8.34 8.63 13.25
CA ALA A 216 -9.31 9.46 13.93
C ALA A 216 -10.11 10.36 12.98
N ARG A 217 -9.50 10.87 11.92
CA ARG A 217 -10.19 11.67 10.87
C ARG A 217 -11.27 10.90 10.11
N ARG A 218 -11.23 9.56 10.14
CA ARG A 218 -12.23 8.69 9.46
C ARG A 218 -13.48 8.47 10.28
N VAL A 219 -13.48 8.81 11.57
CA VAL A 219 -14.67 8.67 12.43
C VAL A 219 -15.80 9.53 11.87
N GLY A 220 -16.98 8.94 11.72
CA GLY A 220 -18.15 9.54 11.08
C GLY A 220 -18.29 9.25 9.58
N ALA A 221 -17.22 8.83 8.91
CA ALA A 221 -17.28 8.46 7.49
C ALA A 221 -17.98 7.09 7.30
N THR A 222 -18.62 6.92 6.15
CA THR A 222 -19.12 5.62 5.70
C THR A 222 -18.14 5.01 4.71
N MET A 223 -17.74 3.77 4.98
CA MET A 223 -16.81 3.03 4.14
C MET A 223 -17.39 1.70 3.69
N GLN A 224 -16.96 1.22 2.55
CA GLN A 224 -17.17 -0.17 2.12
C GLN A 224 -16.15 -1.06 2.82
N VAL A 225 -16.61 -2.16 3.40
CA VAL A 225 -15.78 -3.11 4.14
C VAL A 225 -15.97 -4.51 3.56
N LEU A 226 -14.88 -5.16 3.18
CA LEU A 226 -14.87 -6.57 2.82
C LEU A 226 -14.78 -7.39 4.09
N ILE A 227 -15.72 -8.30 4.30
CA ILE A 227 -15.83 -9.10 5.52
C ILE A 227 -14.87 -10.29 5.43
N ASP A 228 -13.88 -10.33 6.32
CA ASP A 228 -12.88 -11.41 6.39
C ASP A 228 -13.26 -12.50 7.38
N SER A 229 -13.91 -12.13 8.48
CA SER A 229 -14.41 -13.08 9.46
C SER A 229 -15.74 -12.64 10.04
N ALA A 230 -16.62 -13.61 10.26
CA ALA A 230 -17.83 -13.46 11.04
C ALA A 230 -17.68 -14.29 12.32
N PRO A 231 -18.25 -13.84 13.45
CA PRO A 231 -18.12 -14.59 14.70
C PRO A 231 -18.88 -15.91 14.63
N ALA A 232 -18.48 -16.84 15.49
CA ALA A 232 -19.19 -18.10 15.71
C ALA A 232 -20.63 -17.88 16.13
N LEU A 233 -21.47 -18.91 15.99
CA LEU A 233 -22.90 -18.95 16.35
C LEU A 233 -23.22 -18.12 17.62
N GLY A 234 -24.19 -17.24 17.48
CA GLY A 234 -24.69 -16.39 18.56
C GLY A 234 -24.06 -15.00 18.68
N ARG A 235 -23.00 -14.70 17.94
CA ARG A 235 -22.44 -13.35 17.83
C ARG A 235 -22.78 -12.75 16.47
N ARG A 236 -23.00 -11.43 16.41
CA ARG A 236 -23.47 -10.76 15.20
C ARG A 236 -22.45 -9.82 14.55
N GLY A 237 -21.37 -9.50 15.23
CA GLY A 237 -20.28 -8.69 14.70
C GLY A 237 -19.31 -9.49 13.85
N GLY A 238 -18.16 -8.91 13.50
CA GLY A 238 -17.11 -9.55 12.72
C GLY A 238 -15.90 -8.64 12.51
N THR A 239 -15.02 -9.03 11.62
CA THR A 239 -13.91 -8.22 11.18
C THR A 239 -13.85 -8.16 9.65
N GLY A 240 -13.32 -7.08 9.13
CA GLY A 240 -13.11 -6.92 7.71
C GLY A 240 -12.03 -5.90 7.42
N ARG A 241 -11.92 -5.49 6.17
CA ARG A 241 -10.95 -4.48 5.72
C ARG A 241 -11.61 -3.49 4.80
N SER A 242 -11.17 -2.24 4.91
CA SER A 242 -11.48 -1.21 3.94
C SER A 242 -10.43 -1.19 2.82
N TYR A 243 -10.62 -0.34 1.83
CA TYR A 243 -9.60 -0.12 0.78
C TYR A 243 -8.24 0.30 1.37
N ALA A 244 -8.25 0.91 2.55
CA ALA A 244 -7.05 1.43 3.22
C ALA A 244 -6.25 0.38 3.99
N ASP A 245 -6.72 -0.86 4.02
CA ASP A 245 -6.15 -1.92 4.85
C ASP A 245 -5.75 -3.11 3.98
N ALA A 246 -4.45 -3.30 3.76
CA ALA A 246 -3.94 -4.49 3.10
C ALA A 246 -4.04 -5.70 4.04
N PRO A 247 -4.44 -6.87 3.52
CA PRO A 247 -4.60 -8.08 4.34
C PRO A 247 -3.28 -8.49 4.99
N GLU A 248 -3.33 -8.85 6.27
CA GLU A 248 -2.22 -9.37 7.08
C GLU A 248 -1.06 -8.37 7.33
N ILE A 249 -1.14 -7.17 6.79
CA ILE A 249 -0.07 -6.16 6.86
C ILE A 249 -0.51 -4.95 7.66
N ASP A 250 -1.72 -4.44 7.38
CA ASP A 250 -2.28 -3.24 8.02
C ASP A 250 -3.28 -3.63 9.10
N GLY A 251 -4.03 -2.65 9.63
CA GLY A 251 -5.11 -2.88 10.58
C GLY A 251 -6.33 -3.53 9.97
N VAL A 252 -7.33 -3.75 10.80
CA VAL A 252 -8.63 -4.29 10.39
C VAL A 252 -9.75 -3.29 10.75
N VAL A 253 -10.94 -3.56 10.23
CA VAL A 253 -12.17 -2.89 10.64
C VAL A 253 -12.95 -3.84 11.55
N GLN A 254 -13.06 -3.50 12.82
CA GLN A 254 -13.90 -4.22 13.77
C GLN A 254 -15.35 -3.87 13.49
N LEU A 255 -16.15 -4.85 13.06
CA LEU A 255 -17.55 -4.66 12.74
C LEU A 255 -18.42 -4.97 13.97
N LEU A 256 -19.14 -3.97 14.45
CA LEU A 256 -20.14 -4.14 15.49
C LEU A 256 -21.32 -4.97 14.95
N PRO A 257 -22.13 -5.58 15.82
CA PRO A 257 -23.36 -6.22 15.40
C PRO A 257 -24.22 -5.26 14.56
N PRO A 258 -24.75 -5.70 13.39
CA PRO A 258 -25.66 -4.85 12.61
C PRO A 258 -26.87 -4.38 13.41
N GLU A 259 -27.29 -3.13 13.24
CA GLU A 259 -28.46 -2.57 13.91
C GLU A 259 -29.74 -3.36 13.58
N LYS A 260 -29.90 -3.71 12.30
CA LYS A 260 -31.01 -4.54 11.85
C LYS A 260 -30.76 -6.01 12.17
N ALA A 261 -31.67 -6.62 12.94
CA ALA A 261 -31.56 -8.04 13.32
C ALA A 261 -31.54 -9.01 12.11
N SER A 262 -32.16 -8.59 11.00
CA SER A 262 -32.20 -9.37 9.76
C SER A 262 -30.92 -9.31 8.93
N LYS A 263 -30.04 -8.35 9.21
CA LYS A 263 -28.77 -8.21 8.49
C LYS A 263 -27.73 -9.18 9.06
N ILE A 264 -27.21 -10.05 8.22
CA ILE A 264 -26.19 -11.03 8.56
C ILE A 264 -24.92 -10.66 7.81
N LEU A 265 -23.78 -10.62 8.52
CA LEU A 265 -22.46 -10.45 7.92
C LEU A 265 -21.98 -11.80 7.36
N LYS A 266 -21.60 -11.81 6.09
CA LYS A 266 -21.07 -13.01 5.43
C LYS A 266 -19.64 -12.79 4.97
N VAL A 267 -18.77 -13.72 5.31
CA VAL A 267 -17.37 -13.72 4.88
C VAL A 267 -17.29 -13.69 3.35
N GLY A 268 -16.41 -12.85 2.82
CA GLY A 268 -16.24 -12.67 1.38
C GLY A 268 -17.26 -11.74 0.72
N GLU A 269 -18.17 -11.15 1.48
CA GLU A 269 -19.12 -10.15 0.98
C GLU A 269 -18.75 -8.75 1.48
N PHE A 270 -19.18 -7.73 0.75
CA PHE A 270 -19.06 -6.34 1.17
C PHE A 270 -20.22 -5.90 2.04
N THR A 271 -19.91 -5.05 3.02
CA THR A 271 -20.91 -4.28 3.75
C THR A 271 -20.53 -2.81 3.78
N ARG A 272 -21.53 -1.92 3.81
CA ARG A 272 -21.30 -0.52 4.14
C ARG A 272 -21.31 -0.37 5.66
N ALA A 273 -20.37 0.37 6.20
CA ALA A 273 -20.27 0.60 7.63
C ALA A 273 -19.87 2.03 7.94
N ARG A 274 -20.48 2.61 8.96
CA ARG A 274 -20.10 3.93 9.49
C ARG A 274 -19.02 3.75 10.53
N ILE A 275 -17.90 4.44 10.35
CA ILE A 275 -16.81 4.43 11.32
C ILE A 275 -17.24 5.17 12.58
N VAL A 276 -17.22 4.48 13.72
CA VAL A 276 -17.68 5.02 15.01
C VAL A 276 -16.55 5.22 16.03
N GLY A 277 -15.36 4.69 15.74
CA GLY A 277 -14.21 4.83 16.63
C GLY A 277 -12.96 4.19 16.06
N THR A 278 -11.90 4.21 16.86
CA THR A 278 -10.60 3.60 16.58
C THR A 278 -10.15 2.76 17.77
N GLN A 279 -9.37 1.73 17.50
CA GLN A 279 -8.76 0.90 18.55
C GLN A 279 -7.35 0.48 18.10
N GLY A 280 -6.32 1.16 18.63
CA GLY A 280 -4.96 0.98 18.16
C GLY A 280 -4.84 1.34 16.67
N HIS A 281 -4.43 0.39 15.85
CA HIS A 281 -4.33 0.54 14.39
C HIS A 281 -5.60 0.18 13.63
N ASP A 282 -6.66 -0.20 14.35
CA ASP A 282 -7.93 -0.65 13.78
C ASP A 282 -8.99 0.45 13.80
N LEU A 283 -9.93 0.35 12.88
CA LEU A 283 -11.20 1.09 12.91
C LEU A 283 -12.27 0.25 13.57
N VAL A 284 -13.21 0.92 14.24
CA VAL A 284 -14.46 0.31 14.74
C VAL A 284 -15.61 0.88 13.94
N ALA A 285 -16.44 0.02 13.37
CA ALA A 285 -17.50 0.44 12.45
C ALA A 285 -18.85 -0.24 12.74
N GLN A 286 -19.90 0.51 12.52
CA GLN A 286 -21.28 0.06 12.60
C GLN A 286 -21.78 -0.27 11.19
N PRO A 287 -22.10 -1.53 10.88
CA PRO A 287 -22.77 -1.90 9.63
C PRO A 287 -24.14 -1.24 9.49
N ILE A 288 -24.41 -0.64 8.33
CA ILE A 288 -25.64 0.10 8.02
C ILE A 288 -26.43 -0.53 6.88
#